data_7e51398f5fc2fb7b0695cd10d2dd0577
#
_entry.id   7e51398f5fc2fb7b0695cd10d2dd0577
#
_cell.length_a   1.000
_cell.length_b   1.000
_cell.length_c   1.000
_cell.angle_alpha   90.00
_cell.angle_beta   90.00
_cell.angle_gamma   90.00
#
_symmetry.space_group_name_H-M   'P 1'
#
loop_
_entity.id
_entity.type
_entity.pdbx_description
1 polymer ?
#
loop_
_entity_poly.entity_id
_entity_poly.type
_entity_poly.pdbx_seq_one_letter_code
_entity_poly.pdbx_strand_id
1 'polypeptide(L)'
;LVLQAHKDRFFAEMDEAGVDWSFVDHAKTPHGFALPSRIGPPGHLHERADRRSTQNMLSLLKEVFPDVEQASVDFNAAGTMIP
;
A
#
# COMPACT_ATOMS: atom_id res chain seq x y z
N LEU A 1 0.49 12.40 12.09
CA LEU A 1 -0.77 11.76 12.43
C LEU A 1 -1.91 12.32 11.59
N VAL A 2 -2.61 11.44 10.88
CA VAL A 2 -3.73 11.85 10.03
C VAL A 2 -5.02 11.75 10.83
N LEU A 3 -5.72 12.88 10.98
CA LEU A 3 -6.98 12.92 11.69
C LEU A 3 -8.13 12.41 10.81
N GLN A 4 -9.18 11.88 11.44
CA GLN A 4 -10.35 11.38 10.71
C GLN A 4 -10.99 12.48 9.84
N ALA A 5 -11.01 13.71 10.32
CA ALA A 5 -11.54 14.85 9.56
C ALA A 5 -10.75 15.09 8.26
N HIS A 6 -9.44 14.85 8.26
CA HIS A 6 -8.62 14.98 7.08
C HIS A 6 -8.92 13.87 6.07
N LYS A 7 -9.14 12.65 6.56
CA LYS A 7 -9.54 11.52 5.70
C LYS A 7 -10.90 11.79 5.06
N ASP A 8 -11.86 12.24 5.86
CA ASP A 8 -13.21 12.53 5.36
C ASP A 8 -13.18 13.59 4.26
N ARG A 9 -12.36 14.62 4.43
CA ARG A 9 -12.19 15.67 3.41
C ARG A 9 -11.57 15.09 2.13
N PHE A 10 -10.57 14.26 2.27
CA PHE A 10 -9.92 13.60 1.13
C PHE A 10 -10.93 12.74 0.36
N PHE A 11 -11.73 11.94 1.08
CA PHE A 11 -12.74 11.10 0.44
C PHE A 11 -13.78 11.93 -0.30
N ALA A 12 -14.23 13.04 0.30
CA ALA A 12 -15.18 13.94 -0.34
C ALA A 12 -14.60 14.58 -1.60
N GLU A 13 -13.34 14.97 -1.57
CA GLU A 13 -12.66 15.54 -2.74
C GLU A 13 -12.53 14.50 -3.87
N MET A 14 -12.22 13.26 -3.53
CA MET A 14 -12.11 12.20 -4.52
C MET A 14 -13.46 11.87 -5.15
N ASP A 15 -14.53 11.85 -4.36
CA ASP A 15 -15.89 11.64 -4.87
C ASP A 15 -16.33 12.78 -5.79
N GLU A 16 -16.06 14.02 -5.39
CA GLU A 16 -16.39 15.20 -6.18
C GLU A 16 -15.66 15.21 -7.52
N ALA A 17 -14.41 14.74 -7.51
CA ALA A 17 -13.60 14.64 -8.73
C ALA A 17 -14.02 13.44 -9.62
N GLY A 18 -14.91 12.59 -9.17
CA GLY A 18 -15.37 11.43 -9.92
C GLY A 18 -14.32 10.34 -10.08
N VAL A 19 -13.36 10.27 -9.18
CA VAL A 19 -12.28 9.26 -9.20
C VAL A 19 -12.79 7.96 -8.60
N ASP A 20 -12.43 6.85 -9.23
CA ASP A 20 -12.65 5.51 -8.66
C ASP A 20 -11.53 5.24 -7.65
N TRP A 21 -11.88 5.22 -6.40
CA TRP A 21 -10.90 5.08 -5.32
C TRP A 21 -11.31 4.06 -4.28
N SER A 22 -10.31 3.55 -3.57
CA SER A 22 -10.51 2.74 -2.38
C SER A 22 -9.47 3.16 -1.34
N PHE A 23 -9.79 2.94 -0.08
CA PHE A 23 -8.91 3.29 1.03
C PHE A 23 -8.84 2.12 2.01
N VAL A 24 -7.63 1.73 2.37
CA VAL A 24 -7.42 0.59 3.28
C VAL A 24 -6.62 1.04 4.48
N ASP A 25 -7.17 0.84 5.68
CA ASP A 25 -6.47 1.04 6.93
C ASP A 25 -5.94 -0.30 7.44
N HIS A 26 -4.71 -0.29 7.92
CA HIS A 26 -4.11 -1.45 8.57
C HIS A 26 -4.02 -1.19 10.07
N ALA A 27 -4.87 -1.86 10.84
CA ALA A 27 -4.91 -1.70 12.30
C ALA A 27 -3.59 -2.09 12.94
N LYS A 28 -3.22 -1.38 14.01
CA LYS A 28 -2.05 -1.70 14.82
C LYS A 28 -0.75 -1.78 14.01
N THR A 29 -0.64 -0.94 12.98
CA THR A 29 0.49 -0.95 12.07
C THR A 29 1.28 0.35 12.25
N PRO A 30 2.58 0.28 12.52
CA PRO A 30 3.38 1.47 12.77
C PRO A 30 3.68 2.24 11.49
N HIS A 31 4.02 3.52 11.65
CA HIS A 31 4.46 4.35 10.56
C HIS A 31 5.73 3.76 9.93
N GLY A 32 5.78 3.72 8.61
CA GLY A 32 6.92 3.18 7.88
C GLY A 32 6.99 1.66 7.87
N PHE A 33 5.88 0.97 8.07
CA PHE A 33 5.82 -0.48 8.22
C PHE A 33 6.42 -1.27 7.04
N ALA A 34 6.45 -0.69 5.86
CA ALA A 34 6.96 -1.33 4.64
C ALA A 34 8.36 -0.87 4.24
N LEU A 35 8.96 0.04 5.00
CA LEU A 35 10.33 0.47 4.74
C LEU A 35 11.32 -0.65 5.05
N PRO A 36 12.46 -0.72 4.33
CA PRO A 36 13.52 -1.68 4.67
C PRO A 36 13.97 -1.54 6.12
N SER A 37 14.39 -2.66 6.71
CA SER A 37 14.74 -2.73 8.13
C SER A 37 15.77 -1.69 8.57
N ARG A 38 16.67 -1.31 7.65
CA ARG A 38 17.76 -0.36 7.93
C ARG A 38 17.38 1.11 7.84
N ILE A 39 16.18 1.43 7.31
CA ILE A 39 15.79 2.81 7.01
C ILE A 39 14.76 3.34 7.99
N GLY A 40 13.84 2.51 8.44
CA GLY A 40 12.73 2.93 9.28
C GLY A 40 13.09 3.05 10.74
N PRO A 41 12.22 3.67 11.54
CA PRO A 41 12.40 3.75 12.99
C PRO A 41 12.36 2.36 13.64
N PRO A 42 12.92 2.21 14.85
CA PRO A 42 12.92 0.92 15.54
C PRO A 42 11.51 0.33 15.68
N GLY A 43 11.38 -0.95 15.37
CA GLY A 43 10.11 -1.65 15.49
C GLY A 43 9.09 -1.32 14.42
N HIS A 44 9.48 -0.64 13.33
CA HIS A 44 8.56 -0.22 12.28
C HIS A 44 8.05 -1.37 11.40
N LEU A 45 8.80 -2.45 11.28
CA LEU A 45 8.44 -3.54 10.37
C LEU A 45 7.17 -4.25 10.80
N HIS A 46 6.30 -4.52 9.85
CA HIS A 46 5.08 -5.27 10.05
C HIS A 46 4.81 -6.09 8.79
N GLU A 47 5.34 -7.30 8.76
CA GLU A 47 5.35 -8.16 7.57
C GLU A 47 3.96 -8.42 7.00
N ARG A 48 2.99 -8.68 7.89
CA ARG A 48 1.61 -8.95 7.44
C ARG A 48 0.99 -7.75 6.75
N ALA A 49 1.15 -6.55 7.32
CA ALA A 49 0.62 -5.32 6.72
C ALA A 49 1.35 -5.00 5.41
N ASP A 50 2.66 -5.19 5.37
CA ASP A 50 3.47 -5.00 4.16
C ASP A 50 2.96 -5.93 3.05
N ARG A 51 2.82 -7.22 3.34
CA ARG A 51 2.32 -8.19 2.37
C ARG A 51 0.92 -7.84 1.89
N ARG A 52 0.01 -7.50 2.82
CA ARG A 52 -1.37 -7.15 2.47
C ARG A 52 -1.45 -5.91 1.62
N SER A 53 -0.70 -4.87 1.96
CA SER A 53 -0.70 -3.63 1.18
C SER A 53 -0.13 -3.85 -0.22
N THR A 54 0.92 -4.64 -0.35
CA THR A 54 1.49 -5.00 -1.65
C THR A 54 0.50 -5.80 -2.49
N GLN A 55 -0.17 -6.78 -1.89
CA GLN A 55 -1.19 -7.57 -2.59
C GLN A 55 -2.36 -6.71 -3.05
N ASN A 56 -2.81 -5.77 -2.22
CA ASN A 56 -3.87 -4.84 -2.59
C ASN A 56 -3.46 -3.98 -3.79
N MET A 57 -2.24 -3.47 -3.79
CA MET A 57 -1.70 -2.68 -4.88
C MET A 57 -1.64 -3.51 -6.17
N LEU A 58 -1.08 -4.71 -6.10
CA LEU A 58 -0.94 -5.58 -7.27
C LEU A 58 -2.31 -5.99 -7.82
N SER A 59 -3.29 -6.23 -6.95
CA SER A 59 -4.64 -6.55 -7.38
C SER A 59 -5.27 -5.42 -8.19
N LEU A 60 -5.10 -4.19 -7.74
CA LEU A 60 -5.59 -3.01 -8.46
C LEU A 60 -4.88 -2.84 -9.80
N LEU A 61 -3.56 -2.96 -9.81
CA LEU A 61 -2.77 -2.82 -11.04
C LEU A 61 -3.15 -3.89 -12.06
N LYS A 62 -3.42 -5.10 -11.60
CA LYS A 62 -3.84 -6.20 -12.46
C LYS A 62 -5.20 -5.94 -13.10
N GLU A 63 -6.11 -5.30 -12.35
CA GLU A 63 -7.41 -4.91 -12.85
C GLU A 63 -7.31 -3.81 -13.92
N VAL A 64 -6.48 -2.80 -13.67
CA VAL A 64 -6.35 -1.63 -14.53
C VAL A 64 -5.46 -1.92 -15.74
N PHE A 65 -4.41 -2.71 -15.56
CA PHE A 65 -3.44 -3.07 -16.60
C PHE A 65 -3.41 -4.59 -16.79
N PRO A 66 -4.05 -5.12 -17.83
CA PRO A 66 -4.12 -6.59 -18.02
C PRO A 66 -2.77 -7.31 -18.07
N ASP A 67 -1.70 -6.62 -18.47
CA ASP A 67 -0.37 -7.22 -18.61
C ASP A 67 0.47 -7.16 -17.33
N VAL A 68 -0.10 -6.65 -16.23
CA VAL A 68 0.64 -6.47 -14.98
C VAL A 68 1.04 -7.79 -14.31
N GLU A 69 0.45 -8.89 -14.73
CA GLU A 69 0.75 -10.21 -14.16
C GLU A 69 2.24 -10.55 -14.30
N GLN A 70 2.83 -10.25 -15.47
CA GLN A 70 4.27 -10.43 -15.68
C GLN A 70 5.06 -9.48 -14.78
N ALA A 71 4.63 -8.23 -14.67
CA ALA A 71 5.25 -7.26 -13.76
C ALA A 71 5.17 -7.70 -12.30
N SER A 72 4.05 -8.33 -11.88
CA SER A 72 3.89 -8.88 -10.54
C SER A 72 4.93 -9.96 -10.24
N VAL A 73 5.15 -10.87 -11.19
CA VAL A 73 6.15 -11.92 -11.04
C VAL A 73 7.54 -11.32 -10.88
N ASP A 74 7.88 -10.38 -11.74
CA ASP A 74 9.17 -9.67 -11.68
C ASP A 74 9.35 -8.92 -10.38
N PHE A 75 8.30 -8.27 -9.90
CA PHE A 75 8.31 -7.54 -8.64
C PHE A 75 8.56 -8.48 -7.45
N ASN A 76 7.87 -9.61 -7.40
CA ASN A 76 8.04 -10.59 -6.33
C ASN A 76 9.47 -11.16 -6.32
N ALA A 77 10.02 -11.45 -7.49
CA ALA A 77 11.40 -11.92 -7.60
C ALA A 77 12.39 -10.88 -7.10
N ALA A 78 12.18 -9.60 -7.48
CA ALA A 78 13.02 -8.50 -7.03
C ALA A 78 12.85 -8.26 -5.51
N GLY A 79 11.63 -8.38 -5.01
CA GLY A 79 11.32 -8.19 -3.59
C GLY A 79 12.02 -9.18 -2.68
N THR A 80 12.21 -10.42 -3.14
CA THR A 80 12.91 -11.43 -2.36
C THR A 80 14.42 -11.18 -2.28
N MET A 81 14.95 -10.33 -3.14
CA MET A 81 16.37 -9.98 -3.19
C MET A 81 16.70 -8.73 -2.39
N ILE A 82 15.69 -7.99 -1.94
CA ILE A 82 15.85 -6.77 -1.17
C ILE A 82 15.69 -7.10 0.31
N PRO A 83 16.73 -6.92 1.11
CA PRO A 83 16.67 -7.24 2.53
C PRO A 83 15.70 -6.37 3.30
#